data_7ae4c2cd37c60a32fe91eff0210fa796
#
_entry.id   7ae4c2cd37c60a32fe91eff0210fa796
#
_cell.length_a   1.000
_cell.length_b   1.000
_cell.length_c   1.000
_cell.angle_alpha   90.00
_cell.angle_beta   90.00
_cell.angle_gamma   90.00
#
_symmetry.space_group_name_H-M   'P 1'
#
loop_
_entity.id
_entity.type
_entity.pdbx_description
1 polymer ?
#
loop_
_entity_poly.entity_id
_entity_poly.type
_entity_poly.pdbx_seq_one_letter_code
_entity_poly.pdbx_strand_id
1 'polypeptide(L)'
;RRYECPSCNKSFNEDNCIVSRYSHHTLNLSGYIVNAMRSKISMNDISKEFNVNSSFISKMLPYLAVTCTSLPKVLCIDEFKGNSGNEKYQVVLLDGETHKIIDIIECRKKHYLCDYFKKFPKEQLDNVKYLVSDLWETYKDIGMTYFRKAKIVADHFHFSRYACNAVNEIRIEVQSNLPKSERKYFKHSRCLLLSRRCKIKEEKYDELQNML
;
A
#
# COMPACT_ATOMS: atom_id res chain seq x y z
N ARG A 1 30.81 -19.33 27.26
CA ARG A 1 32.01 -19.06 28.06
C ARG A 1 33.19 -18.87 27.11
N ARG A 2 34.22 -18.11 27.58
CA ARG A 2 35.49 -17.94 26.87
C ARG A 2 36.54 -18.84 27.52
N TYR A 3 37.21 -19.60 26.67
CA TYR A 3 38.25 -20.55 27.09
C TYR A 3 39.58 -20.12 26.47
N GLU A 4 40.67 -20.56 27.07
CA GLU A 4 42.02 -20.41 26.58
C GLU A 4 42.65 -21.80 26.40
N CYS A 5 43.24 -22.03 25.22
CA CYS A 5 43.87 -23.30 24.95
C CYS A 5 45.25 -23.37 25.67
N PRO A 6 45.48 -24.34 26.56
CA PRO A 6 46.74 -24.43 27.31
C PRO A 6 47.96 -24.74 26.41
N SER A 7 47.75 -25.28 25.21
CA SER A 7 48.83 -25.65 24.30
C SER A 7 49.26 -24.53 23.37
N CYS A 8 48.36 -23.58 23.01
CA CYS A 8 48.67 -22.54 22.01
C CYS A 8 48.27 -21.13 22.48
N ASN A 9 47.75 -20.98 23.70
CA ASN A 9 47.30 -19.72 24.32
C ASN A 9 46.27 -18.95 23.49
N LYS A 10 45.61 -19.59 22.54
CA LYS A 10 44.53 -18.98 21.77
C LYS A 10 43.22 -19.07 22.54
N SER A 11 42.51 -17.93 22.61
CA SER A 11 41.19 -17.91 23.22
C SER A 11 40.12 -18.27 22.23
N PHE A 12 39.13 -19.03 22.65
CA PHE A 12 37.96 -19.42 21.87
C PHE A 12 36.70 -19.37 22.75
N ASN A 13 35.56 -19.21 22.10
CA ASN A 13 34.29 -19.25 22.78
C ASN A 13 33.64 -20.62 22.55
N GLU A 14 32.84 -21.04 23.52
CA GLU A 14 31.95 -22.17 23.40
C GLU A 14 30.96 -21.96 22.25
N ASP A 15 30.75 -22.99 21.46
CA ASP A 15 29.71 -22.96 20.43
C ASP A 15 28.34 -22.94 21.09
N ASN A 16 27.50 -22.03 20.59
CA ASN A 16 26.17 -21.80 21.13
C ASN A 16 25.15 -21.87 20.00
N CYS A 17 24.24 -22.85 20.06
CA CYS A 17 23.17 -23.00 19.08
C CYS A 17 21.98 -22.05 19.28
N ILE A 18 21.91 -21.36 20.43
CA ILE A 18 20.79 -20.47 20.76
C ILE A 18 21.06 -19.05 20.26
N VAL A 19 22.31 -18.61 20.26
CA VAL A 19 22.73 -17.27 19.85
C VAL A 19 23.78 -17.36 18.76
N SER A 20 23.54 -16.71 17.64
CA SER A 20 24.52 -16.64 16.57
C SER A 20 25.78 -15.90 16.99
N ARG A 21 26.92 -16.27 16.39
CA ARG A 21 28.22 -15.61 16.66
C ARG A 21 28.11 -14.09 16.48
N TYR A 22 28.56 -13.35 17.45
CA TYR A 22 28.49 -11.88 17.53
C TYR A 22 27.07 -11.29 17.63
N SER A 23 26.06 -12.11 17.91
CA SER A 23 24.70 -11.66 18.20
C SER A 23 24.48 -11.46 19.69
N HIS A 24 23.65 -10.49 20.06
CA HIS A 24 23.17 -10.27 21.42
C HIS A 24 21.72 -10.75 21.61
N HIS A 25 21.16 -11.40 20.58
CA HIS A 25 19.77 -11.85 20.56
C HIS A 25 19.71 -13.33 20.18
N THR A 26 18.75 -14.03 20.74
CA THR A 26 18.50 -15.44 20.44
C THR A 26 17.85 -15.60 19.06
N LEU A 27 18.05 -16.72 18.39
CA LEU A 27 17.38 -17.05 17.13
C LEU A 27 15.86 -17.10 17.31
N ASN A 28 15.37 -17.59 18.46
CA ASN A 28 13.95 -17.63 18.76
C ASN A 28 13.34 -16.23 18.82
N LEU A 29 14.02 -15.27 19.48
CA LEU A 29 13.55 -13.89 19.53
C LEU A 29 13.43 -13.29 18.11
N SER A 30 14.40 -13.53 17.24
CA SER A 30 14.34 -13.10 15.85
C SER A 30 13.13 -13.69 15.13
N GLY A 31 12.84 -14.98 15.34
CA GLY A 31 11.66 -15.66 14.79
C GLY A 31 10.34 -15.07 15.29
N TYR A 32 10.22 -14.76 16.58
CA TYR A 32 9.03 -14.11 17.15
C TYR A 32 8.83 -12.71 16.55
N ILE A 33 9.90 -11.92 16.42
CA ILE A 33 9.83 -10.58 15.83
C ILE A 33 9.39 -10.66 14.36
N VAL A 34 9.96 -11.56 13.55
CA VAL A 34 9.55 -11.77 12.16
C VAL A 34 8.08 -12.15 12.08
N ASN A 35 7.59 -12.99 13.00
CA ASN A 35 6.17 -13.34 13.03
C ASN A 35 5.28 -12.16 13.44
N ALA A 36 5.68 -11.37 14.44
CA ALA A 36 4.97 -10.16 14.85
C ALA A 36 4.89 -9.12 13.72
N MET A 37 5.95 -8.97 12.93
CA MET A 37 5.99 -8.06 11.77
C MET A 37 5.00 -8.44 10.66
N ARG A 38 4.51 -9.69 10.61
CA ARG A 38 3.45 -10.12 9.69
C ARG A 38 2.06 -9.68 10.13
N SER A 39 1.93 -9.22 11.37
CA SER A 39 0.68 -8.71 11.93
C SER A 39 0.53 -7.22 11.64
N LYS A 40 -0.70 -6.67 11.85
CA LYS A 40 -0.98 -5.24 11.67
C LYS A 40 -0.51 -4.42 12.88
N ILE A 41 0.77 -4.57 13.27
CA ILE A 41 1.37 -3.93 14.44
C ILE A 41 2.50 -3.02 13.96
N SER A 42 2.65 -1.83 14.57
CA SER A 42 3.73 -0.92 14.21
C SER A 42 5.08 -1.42 14.71
N MET A 43 6.18 -1.03 14.03
CA MET A 43 7.55 -1.35 14.49
C MET A 43 7.82 -0.80 15.89
N ASN A 44 7.18 0.30 16.28
CA ASN A 44 7.32 0.89 17.61
C ASN A 44 6.65 0.01 18.69
N ASP A 45 5.50 -0.59 18.37
CA ASP A 45 4.81 -1.48 19.29
C ASP A 45 5.57 -2.81 19.43
N ILE A 46 6.10 -3.36 18.33
CA ILE A 46 7.00 -4.54 18.37
C ILE A 46 8.24 -4.22 19.21
N SER A 47 8.82 -3.03 19.06
CA SER A 47 9.97 -2.58 19.85
C SER A 47 9.68 -2.60 21.35
N LYS A 48 8.50 -2.13 21.74
CA LYS A 48 8.06 -2.12 23.13
C LYS A 48 7.75 -3.52 23.67
N GLU A 49 7.04 -4.33 22.88
CA GLU A 49 6.63 -5.68 23.27
C GLU A 49 7.82 -6.60 23.52
N PHE A 50 8.81 -6.57 22.62
CA PHE A 50 9.99 -7.43 22.72
C PHE A 50 11.19 -6.77 23.40
N ASN A 51 11.06 -5.52 23.86
CA ASN A 51 12.13 -4.73 24.46
C ASN A 51 13.41 -4.71 23.60
N VAL A 52 13.25 -4.47 22.32
CA VAL A 52 14.34 -4.36 21.33
C VAL A 52 14.28 -3.01 20.62
N ASN A 53 15.40 -2.53 20.12
CA ASN A 53 15.38 -1.29 19.38
C ASN A 53 14.87 -1.48 17.94
N SER A 54 14.35 -0.41 17.34
CA SER A 54 13.79 -0.42 15.98
C SER A 54 14.83 -0.78 14.90
N SER A 55 16.11 -0.49 15.14
CA SER A 55 17.17 -0.86 14.19
C SER A 55 17.42 -2.37 14.16
N PHE A 56 17.19 -3.08 15.25
CA PHE A 56 17.21 -4.54 15.23
C PHE A 56 16.02 -5.12 14.46
N ILE A 57 14.82 -4.57 14.67
CA ILE A 57 13.62 -4.97 13.92
C ILE A 57 13.83 -4.72 12.41
N SER A 58 14.40 -3.58 12.02
CA SER A 58 14.70 -3.27 10.61
C SER A 58 15.63 -4.30 9.97
N LYS A 59 16.58 -4.87 10.70
CA LYS A 59 17.44 -5.95 10.21
C LYS A 59 16.69 -7.26 9.93
N MET A 60 15.47 -7.40 10.45
CA MET A 60 14.63 -8.57 10.19
C MET A 60 13.78 -8.43 8.92
N LEU A 61 13.67 -7.22 8.32
CA LEU A 61 12.90 -6.99 7.10
C LEU A 61 13.24 -7.93 5.93
N PRO A 62 14.51 -8.28 5.66
CA PRO A 62 14.83 -9.22 4.57
C PRO A 62 14.17 -10.59 4.74
N TYR A 63 13.86 -11.03 5.97
CA TYR A 63 13.18 -12.30 6.22
C TYR A 63 11.67 -12.24 5.95
N LEU A 64 11.13 -11.04 5.70
CA LEU A 64 9.74 -10.82 5.28
C LEU A 64 9.61 -10.67 3.77
N ALA A 65 10.72 -10.57 3.05
CA ALA A 65 10.69 -10.40 1.60
C ALA A 65 9.90 -11.56 0.96
N VAL A 66 8.75 -11.23 0.43
CA VAL A 66 7.93 -12.16 -0.36
C VAL A 66 8.28 -11.91 -1.82
N THR A 67 8.85 -12.90 -2.46
CA THR A 67 9.07 -12.83 -3.90
C THR A 67 7.77 -13.27 -4.58
N CYS A 68 7.21 -12.42 -5.41
CA CYS A 68 6.04 -12.78 -6.21
C CYS A 68 6.45 -13.87 -7.22
N THR A 69 5.92 -15.07 -7.02
CA THR A 69 6.18 -16.22 -7.90
C THR A 69 5.05 -16.46 -8.91
N SER A 70 3.86 -15.93 -8.65
CA SER A 70 2.70 -16.10 -9.50
C SER A 70 1.75 -14.91 -9.42
N LEU A 71 1.10 -14.58 -10.55
CA LEU A 71 0.10 -13.54 -10.62
C LEU A 71 -1.30 -14.09 -10.30
N PRO A 72 -2.14 -13.32 -9.56
CA PRO A 72 -3.50 -13.71 -9.23
C PRO A 72 -4.44 -13.51 -10.42
N LYS A 73 -5.66 -14.09 -10.34
CA LYS A 73 -6.71 -13.87 -11.35
C LYS A 73 -7.22 -12.44 -11.35
N VAL A 74 -7.28 -11.81 -10.19
CA VAL A 74 -7.66 -10.40 -10.00
C VAL A 74 -6.44 -9.66 -9.48
N LEU A 75 -5.75 -8.97 -10.35
CA LEU A 75 -4.56 -8.18 -9.99
C LEU A 75 -4.98 -6.74 -9.76
N CYS A 76 -4.73 -6.23 -8.55
CA CYS A 76 -4.92 -4.82 -8.20
C CYS A 76 -3.57 -4.10 -8.19
N ILE A 77 -3.52 -2.94 -8.81
CA ILE A 77 -2.36 -2.05 -8.84
C ILE A 77 -2.76 -0.72 -8.23
N ASP A 78 -2.06 -0.29 -7.21
CA ASP A 78 -2.26 1.00 -6.55
C ASP A 78 -0.92 1.63 -6.19
N GLU A 79 -0.92 2.93 -5.90
CA GLU A 79 0.27 3.67 -5.52
C GLU A 79 0.19 4.13 -4.06
N PHE A 80 1.33 4.15 -3.45
CA PHE A 80 1.47 4.80 -2.16
C PHE A 80 2.72 5.70 -2.12
N LYS A 81 2.63 6.71 -1.26
CA LYS A 81 3.77 7.60 -1.03
C LYS A 81 4.72 6.93 -0.06
N GLY A 82 5.87 6.53 -0.55
CA GLY A 82 6.94 5.95 0.26
C GLY A 82 8.20 6.81 0.24
N ASN A 83 9.21 6.36 0.96
CA ASN A 83 10.50 7.03 1.05
C ASN A 83 11.65 6.13 0.55
N SER A 84 11.35 5.21 -0.35
CA SER A 84 12.37 4.32 -0.90
C SER A 84 13.13 5.00 -2.04
N GLY A 85 14.43 5.09 -1.91
CA GLY A 85 15.28 5.70 -2.93
C GLY A 85 14.96 7.17 -3.19
N ASN A 86 15.11 7.58 -4.44
CA ASN A 86 14.79 8.95 -4.91
C ASN A 86 13.36 9.09 -5.44
N GLU A 87 12.55 8.03 -5.36
CA GLU A 87 11.21 8.01 -5.94
C GLU A 87 10.14 8.23 -4.86
N LYS A 88 9.28 9.21 -5.13
CA LYS A 88 8.21 9.63 -4.20
C LYS A 88 7.07 8.62 -4.09
N TYR A 89 6.82 7.86 -5.16
CA TYR A 89 5.70 6.93 -5.23
C TYR A 89 6.18 5.54 -5.60
N GLN A 90 5.80 4.57 -4.80
CA GLN A 90 5.95 3.14 -5.03
C GLN A 90 4.62 2.54 -5.46
N VAL A 91 4.68 1.40 -6.13
CA VAL A 91 3.50 0.68 -6.58
C VAL A 91 3.33 -0.57 -5.73
N VAL A 92 2.13 -0.76 -5.22
CA VAL A 92 1.75 -1.98 -4.51
C VAL A 92 0.90 -2.86 -5.44
N LEU A 93 1.24 -4.13 -5.48
CA LEU A 93 0.47 -5.16 -6.16
C LEU A 93 -0.28 -5.98 -5.12
N LEU A 94 -1.58 -6.15 -5.32
CA LEU A 94 -2.44 -6.92 -4.42
C LEU A 94 -3.23 -7.96 -5.21
N ASP A 95 -3.53 -9.05 -4.52
CA ASP A 95 -4.53 -10.01 -4.97
C ASP A 95 -5.92 -9.50 -4.58
N GLY A 96 -6.75 -9.22 -5.57
CA GLY A 96 -8.10 -8.67 -5.37
C GLY A 96 -9.08 -9.66 -4.75
N GLU A 97 -8.80 -10.96 -4.75
CA GLU A 97 -9.65 -11.97 -4.12
C GLU A 97 -9.30 -12.14 -2.63
N THR A 98 -8.01 -12.19 -2.31
CA THR A 98 -7.53 -12.45 -0.93
C THR A 98 -7.15 -11.18 -0.17
N HIS A 99 -7.07 -10.04 -0.85
CA HIS A 99 -6.61 -8.75 -0.32
C HIS A 99 -5.19 -8.78 0.26
N LYS A 100 -4.36 -9.72 -0.18
CA LYS A 100 -2.97 -9.82 0.24
C LYS A 100 -2.06 -9.03 -0.68
N ILE A 101 -1.05 -8.39 -0.08
CA ILE A 101 0.03 -7.77 -0.85
C ILE A 101 0.84 -8.89 -1.50
N ILE A 102 1.04 -8.77 -2.81
CA ILE A 102 1.81 -9.70 -3.62
C ILE A 102 3.25 -9.22 -3.72
N ASP A 103 3.42 -7.93 -4.01
CA ASP A 103 4.74 -7.33 -4.18
C ASP A 103 4.66 -5.80 -4.10
N ILE A 104 5.82 -5.17 -3.98
CA ILE A 104 6.00 -3.71 -4.00
C ILE A 104 7.08 -3.37 -5.01
N ILE A 105 6.74 -2.53 -5.98
CA ILE A 105 7.66 -2.06 -7.01
C ILE A 105 8.16 -0.67 -6.59
N GLU A 106 9.48 -0.47 -6.65
CA GLU A 106 10.14 0.76 -6.17
C GLU A 106 9.66 2.04 -6.83
N CYS A 107 9.19 1.96 -8.07
CA CYS A 107 8.86 3.13 -8.87
C CYS A 107 7.66 2.87 -9.78
N ARG A 108 6.78 3.89 -9.90
CA ARG A 108 5.61 3.83 -10.77
C ARG A 108 5.89 4.14 -12.24
N LYS A 109 7.11 4.54 -12.60
CA LYS A 109 7.44 4.87 -14.00
C LYS A 109 7.25 3.67 -14.91
N LYS A 110 6.74 3.91 -16.12
CA LYS A 110 6.34 2.89 -17.09
C LYS A 110 7.43 1.83 -17.32
N HIS A 111 8.69 2.24 -17.45
CA HIS A 111 9.80 1.30 -17.71
C HIS A 111 10.02 0.33 -16.54
N TYR A 112 9.95 0.78 -15.27
CA TYR A 112 10.04 -0.12 -14.11
C TYR A 112 8.91 -1.17 -14.10
N LEU A 113 7.69 -0.74 -14.40
CA LEU A 113 6.54 -1.64 -14.50
C LEU A 113 6.71 -2.64 -15.66
N CYS A 114 7.18 -2.17 -16.81
CA CYS A 114 7.49 -3.04 -17.96
C CYS A 114 8.53 -4.09 -17.59
N ASP A 115 9.63 -3.68 -16.96
CA ASP A 115 10.70 -4.59 -16.58
C ASP A 115 10.27 -5.58 -15.49
N TYR A 116 9.35 -5.17 -14.62
CA TYR A 116 8.75 -6.04 -13.64
C TYR A 116 7.87 -7.12 -14.30
N PHE A 117 6.92 -6.74 -15.16
CA PHE A 117 5.99 -7.68 -15.77
C PHE A 117 6.62 -8.57 -16.85
N LYS A 118 7.70 -8.15 -17.49
CA LYS A 118 8.50 -8.99 -18.41
C LYS A 118 9.07 -10.25 -17.75
N LYS A 119 9.22 -10.27 -16.42
CA LYS A 119 9.74 -11.42 -15.67
C LYS A 119 8.77 -12.61 -15.65
N PHE A 120 7.48 -12.35 -15.90
CA PHE A 120 6.45 -13.38 -15.85
C PHE A 120 6.25 -14.05 -17.21
N PRO A 121 6.13 -15.38 -17.25
CA PRO A 121 5.80 -16.08 -18.47
C PRO A 121 4.41 -15.70 -18.99
N LYS A 122 4.23 -15.80 -20.29
CA LYS A 122 2.99 -15.39 -20.96
C LYS A 122 1.75 -16.08 -20.39
N GLU A 123 1.88 -17.34 -20.00
CA GLU A 123 0.78 -18.11 -19.41
C GLU A 123 0.26 -17.49 -18.11
N GLN A 124 1.16 -16.94 -17.29
CA GLN A 124 0.77 -16.26 -16.06
C GLN A 124 0.09 -14.90 -16.34
N LEU A 125 0.63 -14.13 -17.29
CA LEU A 125 0.03 -12.87 -17.72
C LEU A 125 -1.37 -13.10 -18.31
N ASP A 126 -1.53 -14.15 -19.10
CA ASP A 126 -2.81 -14.54 -19.72
C ASP A 126 -3.84 -15.10 -18.71
N ASN A 127 -3.38 -15.55 -17.53
CA ASN A 127 -4.25 -16.07 -16.46
C ASN A 127 -4.93 -14.94 -15.65
N VAL A 128 -4.41 -13.72 -15.71
CA VAL A 128 -5.03 -12.55 -15.09
C VAL A 128 -6.33 -12.23 -15.84
N LYS A 129 -7.46 -12.28 -15.13
CA LYS A 129 -8.80 -12.01 -15.70
C LYS A 129 -9.24 -10.57 -15.54
N TYR A 130 -8.83 -9.94 -14.44
CA TYR A 130 -9.17 -8.56 -14.12
C TYR A 130 -7.92 -7.83 -13.66
N LEU A 131 -7.68 -6.68 -14.25
CA LEU A 131 -6.67 -5.72 -13.81
C LEU A 131 -7.40 -4.51 -13.23
N VAL A 132 -7.32 -4.32 -11.93
CA VAL A 132 -7.94 -3.20 -11.22
C VAL A 132 -6.87 -2.16 -10.93
N SER A 133 -7.08 -0.93 -11.36
CA SER A 133 -6.14 0.16 -11.10
C SER A 133 -6.87 1.50 -11.02
N ASP A 134 -6.14 2.54 -10.65
CA ASP A 134 -6.63 3.89 -10.85
C ASP A 134 -6.75 4.22 -12.35
N LEU A 135 -7.28 5.40 -12.65
CA LEU A 135 -7.50 5.87 -14.04
C LEU A 135 -6.22 6.44 -14.68
N TRP A 136 -5.04 6.16 -14.14
CA TRP A 136 -3.79 6.66 -14.71
C TRP A 136 -3.45 5.91 -16.02
N GLU A 137 -3.16 6.69 -17.06
CA GLU A 137 -2.95 6.17 -18.42
C GLU A 137 -1.85 5.11 -18.50
N THR A 138 -0.78 5.26 -17.71
CA THR A 138 0.32 4.28 -17.64
C THR A 138 -0.17 2.88 -17.24
N TYR A 139 -1.09 2.76 -16.29
CA TYR A 139 -1.61 1.45 -15.88
C TYR A 139 -2.50 0.84 -16.96
N LYS A 140 -3.26 1.67 -17.66
CA LYS A 140 -4.03 1.24 -18.84
C LYS A 140 -3.10 0.70 -19.93
N ASP A 141 -2.00 1.39 -20.22
CA ASP A 141 -1.01 0.96 -21.20
C ASP A 141 -0.36 -0.37 -20.82
N ILE A 142 0.02 -0.53 -19.54
CA ILE A 142 0.54 -1.79 -19.00
C ILE A 142 -0.50 -2.90 -19.16
N GLY A 143 -1.75 -2.62 -18.82
CA GLY A 143 -2.85 -3.56 -19.00
C GLY A 143 -2.98 -4.05 -20.43
N MET A 144 -3.02 -3.13 -21.39
CA MET A 144 -3.14 -3.42 -22.82
C MET A 144 -1.91 -4.17 -23.37
N THR A 145 -0.72 -3.92 -22.82
CA THR A 145 0.53 -4.51 -23.30
C THR A 145 0.74 -5.92 -22.77
N TYR A 146 0.59 -6.12 -21.47
CA TYR A 146 0.94 -7.36 -20.80
C TYR A 146 -0.27 -8.25 -20.48
N PHE A 147 -1.44 -7.66 -20.22
CA PHE A 147 -2.64 -8.38 -19.76
C PHE A 147 -3.75 -8.36 -20.81
N ARG A 148 -3.43 -8.78 -22.02
CA ARG A 148 -4.33 -8.67 -23.18
C ARG A 148 -5.66 -9.43 -23.03
N LYS A 149 -5.71 -10.45 -22.17
CA LYS A 149 -6.93 -11.22 -21.87
C LYS A 149 -7.68 -10.69 -20.67
N ALA A 150 -7.08 -9.78 -19.89
CA ALA A 150 -7.72 -9.20 -18.73
C ALA A 150 -8.69 -8.08 -19.09
N LYS A 151 -9.78 -7.98 -18.33
CA LYS A 151 -10.63 -6.79 -18.33
C LYS A 151 -9.99 -5.74 -17.43
N ILE A 152 -9.73 -4.55 -17.97
CA ILE A 152 -9.23 -3.40 -17.21
C ILE A 152 -10.42 -2.78 -16.48
N VAL A 153 -10.34 -2.67 -15.16
CA VAL A 153 -11.39 -2.16 -14.28
C VAL A 153 -10.84 -0.96 -13.52
N ALA A 154 -11.58 0.16 -13.58
CA ALA A 154 -11.22 1.34 -12.79
C ALA A 154 -11.53 1.09 -11.31
N ASP A 155 -10.61 1.49 -10.42
CA ASP A 155 -10.87 1.42 -8.98
C ASP A 155 -12.02 2.37 -8.62
N HIS A 156 -13.01 1.81 -7.93
CA HIS A 156 -14.23 2.51 -7.48
C HIS A 156 -13.92 3.74 -6.62
N PHE A 157 -12.90 3.65 -5.74
CA PHE A 157 -12.54 4.78 -4.87
C PHE A 157 -12.05 5.97 -5.69
N HIS A 158 -11.15 5.74 -6.65
CA HIS A 158 -10.61 6.78 -7.51
C HIS A 158 -11.71 7.38 -8.41
N PHE A 159 -12.55 6.55 -9.02
CA PHE A 159 -13.69 7.02 -9.80
C PHE A 159 -14.65 7.89 -8.97
N SER A 160 -15.05 7.42 -7.79
CA SER A 160 -15.94 8.17 -6.90
C SER A 160 -15.32 9.50 -6.46
N ARG A 161 -14.03 9.52 -6.19
CA ARG A 161 -13.29 10.76 -5.85
C ARG A 161 -13.32 11.77 -6.98
N TYR A 162 -13.13 11.34 -8.24
CA TYR A 162 -13.21 12.23 -9.39
C TYR A 162 -14.63 12.82 -9.52
N ALA A 163 -15.67 12.00 -9.44
CA ALA A 163 -17.05 12.47 -9.47
C ALA A 163 -17.34 13.48 -8.36
N CYS A 164 -16.93 13.17 -7.12
CA CYS A 164 -17.09 14.08 -5.99
C CYS A 164 -16.32 15.40 -6.14
N ASN A 165 -15.13 15.36 -6.74
CA ASN A 165 -14.36 16.57 -7.02
C ASN A 165 -15.02 17.42 -8.07
N ALA A 166 -15.53 16.84 -9.17
CA ALA A 166 -16.26 17.58 -10.21
C ALA A 166 -17.50 18.29 -9.65
N VAL A 167 -18.29 17.61 -8.82
CA VAL A 167 -19.44 18.25 -8.10
C VAL A 167 -18.98 19.40 -7.22
N ASN A 168 -17.86 19.23 -6.52
CA ASN A 168 -17.33 20.29 -5.66
C ASN A 168 -16.79 21.49 -6.45
N GLU A 169 -16.19 21.29 -7.62
CA GLU A 169 -15.74 22.34 -8.54
C GLU A 169 -16.94 23.16 -9.04
N ILE A 170 -18.01 22.50 -9.50
CA ILE A 170 -19.26 23.15 -9.89
C ILE A 170 -19.84 23.96 -8.73
N ARG A 171 -19.89 23.37 -7.53
CA ARG A 171 -20.34 24.08 -6.32
C ARG A 171 -19.55 25.38 -6.07
N ILE A 172 -18.22 25.32 -6.18
CA ILE A 172 -17.35 26.49 -5.98
C ILE A 172 -17.61 27.54 -7.05
N GLU A 173 -17.77 27.14 -8.30
CA GLU A 173 -18.06 28.03 -9.43
C GLU A 173 -19.41 28.74 -9.23
N VAL A 174 -20.48 28.00 -8.91
CA VAL A 174 -21.79 28.56 -8.59
C VAL A 174 -21.69 29.54 -7.43
N GLN A 175 -21.04 29.13 -6.35
CA GLN A 175 -20.85 29.99 -5.16
C GLN A 175 -20.11 31.29 -5.50
N SER A 176 -19.12 31.27 -6.40
CA SER A 176 -18.35 32.46 -6.79
C SER A 176 -19.18 33.48 -7.56
N ASN A 177 -20.16 33.00 -8.33
CA ASN A 177 -21.03 33.82 -9.16
C ASN A 177 -22.23 34.39 -8.41
N LEU A 178 -22.53 33.91 -7.20
CA LEU A 178 -23.64 34.38 -6.40
C LEU A 178 -23.31 35.68 -5.65
N PRO A 179 -24.34 36.54 -5.33
CA PRO A 179 -24.21 37.67 -4.43
C PRO A 179 -23.70 37.23 -3.04
N LYS A 180 -22.99 38.12 -2.33
CA LYS A 180 -22.43 37.81 -1.00
C LYS A 180 -23.46 37.30 0.01
N SER A 181 -24.71 37.78 -0.08
CA SER A 181 -25.83 37.39 0.77
C SER A 181 -26.22 35.90 0.61
N GLU A 182 -26.04 35.35 -0.60
CA GLU A 182 -26.46 34.00 -0.95
C GLU A 182 -25.31 32.98 -0.85
N ARG A 183 -24.05 33.44 -0.96
CA ARG A 183 -22.86 32.55 -0.82
C ARG A 183 -22.83 31.74 0.46
N LYS A 184 -23.47 32.22 1.54
CA LYS A 184 -23.52 31.50 2.81
C LYS A 184 -24.21 30.13 2.71
N TYR A 185 -25.18 29.97 1.83
CA TYR A 185 -25.90 28.72 1.65
C TYR A 185 -25.00 27.63 1.05
N PHE A 186 -24.08 27.99 0.16
CA PHE A 186 -23.13 27.06 -0.45
C PHE A 186 -21.87 26.86 0.39
N LYS A 187 -21.66 27.71 1.40
CA LYS A 187 -20.53 27.56 2.30
C LYS A 187 -20.74 26.36 3.19
N HIS A 188 -19.76 25.44 3.21
CA HIS A 188 -19.83 24.15 3.92
C HIS A 188 -20.86 23.13 3.41
N SER A 189 -21.53 23.39 2.29
CA SER A 189 -22.52 22.48 1.70
C SER A 189 -21.92 21.23 1.01
N ARG A 190 -20.58 21.16 0.85
CA ARG A 190 -19.91 20.03 0.20
C ARG A 190 -20.36 18.67 0.75
N CYS A 191 -20.40 18.52 2.07
CA CYS A 191 -20.78 17.25 2.69
C CYS A 191 -22.24 16.91 2.41
N LEU A 192 -23.13 17.91 2.36
CA LEU A 192 -24.53 17.71 2.06
C LEU A 192 -24.75 17.26 0.61
N LEU A 193 -24.14 17.98 -0.34
CA LEU A 193 -24.23 17.68 -1.77
C LEU A 193 -23.64 16.31 -2.16
N LEU A 194 -22.61 15.86 -1.45
CA LEU A 194 -21.94 14.58 -1.69
C LEU A 194 -22.52 13.43 -0.86
N SER A 195 -23.49 13.71 0.02
CA SER A 195 -24.11 12.68 0.85
C SER A 195 -25.11 11.84 0.05
N ARG A 196 -25.14 10.54 0.34
CA ARG A 196 -26.20 9.66 -0.19
C ARG A 196 -27.55 10.13 0.38
N ARG A 197 -28.59 10.16 -0.47
CA ARG A 197 -29.94 10.59 -0.09
C ARG A 197 -30.43 9.95 1.21
N CYS A 198 -30.19 8.65 1.39
CA CYS A 198 -30.60 7.91 2.59
C CYS A 198 -29.85 8.32 3.88
N LYS A 199 -28.77 9.11 3.79
CA LYS A 199 -28.00 9.60 4.93
C LYS A 199 -28.27 11.08 5.25
N ILE A 200 -29.08 11.75 4.42
CA ILE A 200 -29.45 13.17 4.63
C ILE A 200 -30.60 13.19 5.62
N LYS A 201 -30.44 13.96 6.71
CA LYS A 201 -31.51 14.18 7.69
C LYS A 201 -32.62 15.01 7.06
N GLU A 202 -33.86 14.75 7.41
CA GLU A 202 -35.03 15.44 6.87
C GLU A 202 -34.94 16.97 6.99
N GLU A 203 -34.43 17.46 8.13
CA GLU A 203 -34.19 18.88 8.40
C GLU A 203 -33.27 19.56 7.37
N LYS A 204 -32.39 18.79 6.71
CA LYS A 204 -31.44 19.29 5.70
C LYS A 204 -31.90 19.07 4.27
N TYR A 205 -33.07 18.48 4.10
CA TYR A 205 -33.58 18.18 2.77
C TYR A 205 -34.03 19.45 2.05
N ASP A 206 -34.67 20.36 2.77
CA ASP A 206 -35.10 21.67 2.22
C ASP A 206 -33.89 22.52 1.86
N GLU A 207 -32.84 22.48 2.68
CA GLU A 207 -31.58 23.17 2.39
C GLU A 207 -30.95 22.62 1.08
N LEU A 208 -30.97 21.31 0.87
CA LEU A 208 -30.47 20.68 -0.34
C LEU A 208 -31.32 21.07 -1.58
N GLN A 209 -32.64 21.07 -1.43
CA GLN A 209 -33.55 21.43 -2.54
C GLN A 209 -33.38 22.90 -2.98
N ASN A 210 -33.07 23.78 -2.04
CA ASN A 210 -32.80 25.20 -2.34
C ASN A 210 -31.44 25.43 -3.03
N MET A 211 -30.57 24.43 -3.06
CA MET A 211 -29.24 24.50 -3.74
C MET A 211 -29.25 23.87 -5.12
N LEU A 212 -30.25 23.03 -5.44
CA LEU A 212 -30.39 22.35 -6.72
C LEU A 212 -31.32 23.12 -7.66
#